data_e614b8e08c141576f73356cb6a68f2e5
#
_entry.id   e614b8e08c141576f73356cb6a68f2e5
#
_cell.length_a   1.000
_cell.length_b   1.000
_cell.length_c   1.000
_cell.angle_alpha   90.00
_cell.angle_beta   90.00
_cell.angle_gamma   90.00
#
_symmetry.space_group_name_H-M   'P 1'
#
loop_
_entity.id
_entity.type
_entity.pdbx_description
1 polymer ?
#
loop_
_entity_poly.entity_id
_entity_poly.type
_entity_poly.pdbx_seq_one_letter_code
_entity_poly.pdbx_strand_id
1 'polypeptide(L)'
;MKKLKKYWIAAFFVFAGLLQSCDDDEGYSIGDIANDWVTIRVEGEGVYSFTGDTWGTMYAAANAVWNYSLVEGQRAFLVFNPLFDNYYGYDVGIKPERIYPFLTKSVEELTDENEEEFADHPAYLENMWIAGGYLNVIFNQKLPTTHKHRVSLVKKAGK
;
A
#
# COMPACT_ATOMS: atom_id res chain seq x y z
N MET A 1 52.00 1.47 42.87
CA MET A 1 50.96 2.32 42.24
C MET A 1 51.00 2.41 40.68
N LYS A 2 52.17 2.25 40.03
CA LYS A 2 52.22 2.30 38.53
C LYS A 2 51.63 1.08 37.81
N LYS A 3 51.61 -0.10 38.42
CA LYS A 3 51.06 -1.32 37.82
C LYS A 3 49.51 -1.32 37.80
N LEU A 4 48.86 -0.77 38.80
CA LEU A 4 47.39 -0.71 38.89
C LEU A 4 46.79 0.17 37.81
N LYS A 5 47.41 1.28 37.44
CA LYS A 5 46.96 2.18 36.36
C LYS A 5 46.94 1.51 35.00
N LYS A 6 47.86 0.58 34.71
CA LYS A 6 47.92 -0.17 33.45
C LYS A 6 46.69 -1.10 33.26
N TYR A 7 46.25 -1.73 34.33
CA TYR A 7 45.08 -2.62 34.28
C TYR A 7 43.75 -1.85 34.16
N TRP A 8 43.70 -0.65 34.75
CA TRP A 8 42.52 0.22 34.60
C TRP A 8 42.35 0.74 33.16
N ILE A 9 43.45 1.07 32.50
CA ILE A 9 43.43 1.50 31.10
C ILE A 9 43.05 0.33 30.17
N ALA A 10 43.59 -0.87 30.43
CA ALA A 10 43.23 -2.07 29.66
C ALA A 10 41.76 -2.47 29.86
N ALA A 11 41.24 -2.38 31.10
CA ALA A 11 39.81 -2.65 31.38
C ALA A 11 38.87 -1.64 30.70
N PHE A 12 39.28 -0.38 30.62
CA PHE A 12 38.50 0.66 29.94
C PHE A 12 38.39 0.43 28.42
N PHE A 13 39.52 -0.02 27.80
CA PHE A 13 39.50 -0.36 26.36
C PHE A 13 38.68 -1.61 26.04
N VAL A 14 38.66 -2.61 26.93
CA VAL A 14 37.79 -3.80 26.75
C VAL A 14 36.33 -3.44 26.92
N PHE A 15 35.98 -2.54 27.82
CA PHE A 15 34.59 -2.09 28.00
C PHE A 15 34.09 -1.18 26.88
N ALA A 16 34.98 -0.36 26.30
CA ALA A 16 34.65 0.47 25.14
C ALA A 16 34.41 -0.36 23.86
N GLY A 17 35.07 -1.52 23.73
CA GLY A 17 34.87 -2.44 22.60
C GLY A 17 33.54 -3.21 22.64
N LEU A 18 32.88 -3.30 23.80
CA LEU A 18 31.58 -3.97 23.95
C LEU A 18 30.38 -3.06 23.61
N LEU A 19 30.63 -1.77 23.38
CA LEU A 19 29.56 -0.82 22.98
C LEU A 19 29.45 -0.65 21.45
N GLN A 20 30.25 -1.36 20.65
CA GLN A 20 30.22 -1.32 19.19
C GLN A 20 29.38 -2.45 18.56
N SER A 21 28.52 -3.10 19.33
CA SER A 21 27.59 -4.10 18.79
C SER A 21 26.20 -3.51 18.79
N CYS A 22 25.86 -2.82 17.75
CA CYS A 22 24.52 -2.65 17.17
C CYS A 22 24.63 -1.59 16.05
N ASP A 23 25.20 -2.00 14.94
CA ASP A 23 25.10 -1.26 13.69
C ASP A 23 24.83 -2.28 12.56
N ASP A 24 23.84 -3.15 12.80
CA ASP A 24 23.18 -3.92 11.77
C ASP A 24 21.79 -3.29 11.58
N ASP A 25 21.77 -2.09 11.00
CA ASP A 25 20.55 -1.44 10.54
C ASP A 25 20.06 -2.11 9.21
N GLU A 26 20.09 -3.43 9.14
CA GLU A 26 19.41 -4.22 8.11
C GLU A 26 17.99 -4.59 8.56
N GLY A 27 17.20 -3.60 8.93
CA GLY A 27 15.83 -3.82 9.36
C GLY A 27 14.99 -2.55 9.32
N TYR A 28 13.69 -2.71 9.26
CA TYR A 28 12.76 -1.59 9.33
C TYR A 28 12.67 -1.05 10.76
N SER A 29 12.63 0.27 10.90
CA SER A 29 12.40 0.95 12.16
C SER A 29 10.88 1.17 12.36
N ILE A 30 10.43 1.21 13.61
CA ILE A 30 9.01 1.45 13.96
C ILE A 30 8.47 2.78 13.39
N GLY A 31 9.36 3.70 13.01
CA GLY A 31 9.00 4.98 12.42
C GLY A 31 9.04 5.03 10.90
N ASP A 32 9.43 3.94 10.25
CA ASP A 32 9.52 3.90 8.79
C ASP A 32 8.12 3.81 8.18
N ILE A 33 7.72 4.86 7.48
CA ILE A 33 6.43 4.92 6.81
C ILE A 33 6.65 4.82 5.30
N ALA A 34 6.05 3.80 4.72
CA ALA A 34 6.01 3.57 3.28
C ALA A 34 4.58 3.71 2.75
N ASN A 35 4.47 3.79 1.44
CA ASN A 35 3.18 3.77 0.75
C ASN A 35 3.28 3.05 -0.58
N ASP A 36 2.15 2.51 -1.03
CA ASP A 36 2.03 1.88 -2.34
C ASP A 36 0.58 1.88 -2.85
N TRP A 37 0.42 1.74 -4.14
CA TRP A 37 -0.84 1.41 -4.79
C TRP A 37 -1.02 -0.09 -4.73
N VAL A 38 -2.11 -0.54 -4.13
CA VAL A 38 -2.28 -1.97 -3.84
C VAL A 38 -3.60 -2.51 -4.36
N THR A 39 -3.62 -3.81 -4.61
CA THR A 39 -4.83 -4.61 -4.71
C THR A 39 -5.04 -5.35 -3.41
N ILE A 40 -6.21 -5.21 -2.82
CA ILE A 40 -6.59 -5.88 -1.56
C ILE A 40 -6.91 -7.35 -1.87
N ARG A 41 -6.42 -8.24 -1.02
CA ARG A 41 -6.69 -9.68 -1.00
C ARG A 41 -7.28 -10.07 0.34
N VAL A 42 -8.38 -10.81 0.30
CA VAL A 42 -9.06 -11.31 1.50
C VAL A 42 -8.77 -12.80 1.63
N GLU A 43 -7.85 -13.15 2.51
CA GLU A 43 -7.40 -14.54 2.72
C GLU A 43 -8.35 -15.36 3.61
N GLY A 44 -9.21 -14.66 4.38
CA GLY A 44 -10.17 -15.27 5.29
C GLY A 44 -10.79 -14.23 6.22
N GLU A 45 -11.54 -14.68 7.21
CA GLU A 45 -12.15 -13.77 8.20
C GLU A 45 -11.09 -12.97 8.95
N GLY A 46 -11.03 -11.67 8.66
CA GLY A 46 -10.10 -10.75 9.31
C GLY A 46 -8.63 -10.90 8.90
N VAL A 47 -8.33 -11.72 7.89
CA VAL A 47 -6.98 -11.93 7.37
C VAL A 47 -6.88 -11.30 5.99
N TYR A 48 -5.97 -10.37 5.87
CA TYR A 48 -5.78 -9.58 4.66
C TYR A 48 -4.33 -9.58 4.21
N SER A 49 -4.17 -9.62 2.89
CA SER A 49 -2.91 -9.36 2.22
C SER A 49 -3.10 -8.32 1.12
N PHE A 50 -2.00 -7.85 0.58
CA PHE A 50 -2.03 -6.82 -0.45
C PHE A 50 -1.03 -7.19 -1.54
N THR A 51 -1.38 -6.91 -2.79
CA THR A 51 -0.43 -6.96 -3.89
C THR A 51 -0.12 -5.52 -4.29
N GLY A 52 1.08 -5.06 -3.97
CA GLY A 52 1.56 -3.71 -4.27
C GLY A 52 2.09 -3.60 -5.70
N ASP A 53 2.03 -2.41 -6.25
CA ASP A 53 2.60 -2.11 -7.56
C ASP A 53 4.14 -2.00 -7.50
N THR A 54 4.69 -1.68 -6.32
CA THR A 54 6.13 -1.50 -6.07
C THR A 54 6.68 -2.48 -5.05
N TRP A 55 5.96 -2.75 -3.97
CA TRP A 55 6.42 -3.54 -2.82
C TRP A 55 6.15 -5.06 -2.94
N GLY A 56 5.55 -5.52 -4.06
CA GLY A 56 5.21 -6.93 -4.22
C GLY A 56 4.07 -7.39 -3.30
N THR A 57 4.17 -8.60 -2.79
CA THR A 57 3.15 -9.19 -1.92
C THR A 57 3.39 -8.81 -0.45
N MET A 58 2.35 -8.32 0.21
CA MET A 58 2.43 -7.80 1.57
C MET A 58 1.39 -8.48 2.46
N TYR A 59 1.80 -8.92 3.65
CA TYR A 59 0.91 -9.50 4.65
C TYR A 59 0.69 -8.54 5.82
N ALA A 60 -0.55 -8.39 6.26
CA ALA A 60 -0.88 -7.57 7.42
C ALA A 60 -0.48 -8.29 8.72
N ALA A 61 0.81 -8.28 9.06
CA ALA A 61 1.37 -8.93 10.23
C ALA A 61 0.92 -8.29 11.56
N ALA A 62 0.60 -7.01 11.54
CA ALA A 62 -0.01 -6.28 12.64
C ALA A 62 -1.09 -5.36 12.07
N ASN A 63 -2.05 -5.04 12.88
CA ASN A 63 -3.23 -4.33 12.43
C ASN A 63 -3.41 -2.98 13.12
N ALA A 64 -3.62 -1.91 12.35
CA ALA A 64 -3.97 -0.59 12.84
C ALA A 64 -5.26 0.00 12.23
N VAL A 65 -5.87 -0.66 11.24
CA VAL A 65 -7.01 -0.11 10.47
C VAL A 65 -8.22 -1.02 10.60
N TRP A 66 -9.09 -0.77 11.61
CA TRP A 66 -10.15 -1.72 11.97
C TRP A 66 -11.57 -1.31 11.66
N ASN A 67 -11.79 -0.11 11.18
CA ASN A 67 -13.13 0.40 10.90
C ASN A 67 -13.52 0.31 9.42
N TYR A 68 -12.80 -0.52 8.64
CA TYR A 68 -13.01 -0.64 7.22
C TYR A 68 -13.20 -2.10 6.82
N SER A 69 -14.29 -2.40 6.10
CA SER A 69 -14.49 -3.69 5.48
C SER A 69 -13.71 -3.74 4.17
N LEU A 70 -12.63 -4.50 4.15
CA LEU A 70 -11.83 -4.71 2.95
C LEU A 70 -12.57 -5.59 1.96
N VAL A 71 -12.49 -5.24 0.68
CA VAL A 71 -13.16 -5.95 -0.41
C VAL A 71 -12.11 -6.59 -1.32
N GLU A 72 -12.29 -7.88 -1.59
CA GLU A 72 -11.42 -8.63 -2.51
C GLU A 72 -11.29 -7.94 -3.87
N GLY A 73 -10.07 -7.79 -4.36
CA GLY A 73 -9.79 -7.19 -5.65
C GLY A 73 -9.92 -5.67 -5.70
N GLN A 74 -10.31 -5.00 -4.62
CA GLN A 74 -10.41 -3.54 -4.59
C GLN A 74 -9.03 -2.90 -4.65
N ARG A 75 -8.89 -1.86 -5.47
CA ARG A 75 -7.69 -1.01 -5.50
C ARG A 75 -7.75 0.02 -4.38
N ALA A 76 -6.59 0.26 -3.78
CA ALA A 76 -6.44 1.23 -2.70
C ALA A 76 -5.04 1.88 -2.72
N PHE A 77 -4.91 3.03 -2.09
CA PHE A 77 -3.62 3.58 -1.67
C PHE A 77 -3.41 3.17 -0.21
N LEU A 78 -2.34 2.45 0.03
CA LEU A 78 -1.98 1.93 1.34
C LEU A 78 -0.80 2.73 1.90
N VAL A 79 -0.95 3.18 3.14
CA VAL A 79 0.14 3.72 3.96
C VAL A 79 0.41 2.71 5.05
N PHE A 80 1.65 2.30 5.19
CA PHE A 80 2.02 1.22 6.09
C PHE A 80 3.42 1.40 6.69
N ASN A 81 3.66 0.67 7.75
CA ASN A 81 4.97 0.52 8.34
C ASN A 81 5.48 -0.88 7.93
N PRO A 82 6.57 -1.01 7.18
CA PRO A 82 7.19 -2.30 6.92
C PRO A 82 7.79 -2.84 8.23
N LEU A 83 7.64 -4.14 8.47
CA LEU A 83 8.08 -4.78 9.72
C LEU A 83 9.12 -5.87 9.49
N PHE A 84 8.89 -6.72 8.49
CA PHE A 84 9.70 -7.91 8.26
C PHE A 84 9.82 -8.20 6.77
N ASP A 85 11.02 -8.47 6.28
CA ASP A 85 11.23 -9.03 4.95
C ASP A 85 10.91 -10.53 4.93
N ASN A 86 10.47 -11.04 3.77
CA ASN A 86 10.19 -12.46 3.55
C ASN A 86 9.28 -13.09 4.62
N TYR A 87 8.15 -12.47 4.90
CA TYR A 87 7.25 -12.85 5.98
C TYR A 87 6.23 -13.90 5.54
N TYR A 88 6.35 -15.14 6.01
CA TYR A 88 5.43 -16.25 5.73
C TYR A 88 5.10 -16.49 4.24
N GLY A 89 6.07 -16.28 3.35
CA GLY A 89 5.89 -16.45 1.91
C GLY A 89 5.42 -15.21 1.16
N TYR A 90 5.24 -14.10 1.86
CA TYR A 90 5.05 -12.76 1.30
C TYR A 90 6.38 -12.02 1.25
N ASP A 91 6.51 -11.08 0.31
CA ASP A 91 7.74 -10.29 0.19
C ASP A 91 7.99 -9.44 1.44
N VAL A 92 6.92 -8.94 2.08
CA VAL A 92 7.05 -8.13 3.30
C VAL A 92 5.86 -8.32 4.25
N GLY A 93 6.16 -8.41 5.55
CA GLY A 93 5.17 -8.28 6.63
C GLY A 93 5.03 -6.81 7.03
N ILE A 94 3.81 -6.30 7.04
CA ILE A 94 3.53 -4.89 7.25
C ILE A 94 2.55 -4.64 8.39
N LYS A 95 2.54 -3.41 8.88
CA LYS A 95 1.45 -2.86 9.70
C LYS A 95 0.73 -1.79 8.89
N PRO A 96 -0.47 -2.07 8.35
CA PRO A 96 -1.29 -1.06 7.70
C PRO A 96 -1.63 0.08 8.66
N GLU A 97 -1.34 1.33 8.27
CA GLU A 97 -1.66 2.52 9.06
C GLU A 97 -2.88 3.25 8.51
N ARG A 98 -3.01 3.33 7.19
CA ARG A 98 -4.14 3.96 6.50
C ARG A 98 -4.41 3.28 5.17
N ILE A 99 -5.69 3.10 4.85
CA ILE A 99 -6.15 2.58 3.57
C ILE A 99 -7.13 3.59 2.97
N TYR A 100 -6.88 3.98 1.73
CA TYR A 100 -7.75 4.85 0.95
C TYR A 100 -8.25 4.06 -0.26
N PRO A 101 -9.45 3.47 -0.17
CA PRO A 101 -10.00 2.68 -1.27
C PRO A 101 -10.41 3.57 -2.44
N PHE A 102 -10.20 3.05 -3.64
CA PHE A 102 -10.64 3.69 -4.87
C PHE A 102 -11.85 3.00 -5.45
N LEU A 103 -12.60 3.73 -6.26
CA LEU A 103 -13.64 3.14 -7.08
C LEU A 103 -13.00 2.12 -8.03
N THR A 104 -13.29 0.84 -7.78
CA THR A 104 -12.81 -0.27 -8.59
C THR A 104 -14.00 -0.94 -9.25
N LYS A 105 -14.04 -0.92 -10.57
CA LYS A 105 -15.17 -1.42 -11.36
C LYS A 105 -14.67 -2.14 -12.60
N SER A 106 -15.47 -3.07 -13.09
CA SER A 106 -15.28 -3.62 -14.42
C SER A 106 -15.64 -2.58 -15.49
N VAL A 107 -15.00 -2.69 -16.65
CA VAL A 107 -15.39 -1.91 -17.84
C VAL A 107 -16.78 -2.35 -18.27
N GLU A 108 -17.66 -1.39 -18.50
CA GLU A 108 -19.01 -1.63 -18.97
C GLU A 108 -19.04 -1.58 -20.51
N GLU A 109 -19.88 -2.40 -21.13
CA GLU A 109 -20.02 -2.38 -22.59
C GLU A 109 -21.05 -1.34 -22.99
N LEU A 110 -20.68 -0.44 -23.90
CA LEU A 110 -21.57 0.56 -24.45
C LEU A 110 -22.27 -0.03 -25.68
N THR A 111 -23.59 -0.11 -25.62
CA THR A 111 -24.44 -0.57 -26.68
C THR A 111 -25.45 0.52 -27.08
N ASP A 112 -26.08 0.41 -28.25
CA ASP A 112 -27.10 1.37 -28.67
C ASP A 112 -28.33 1.39 -27.72
N GLU A 113 -28.53 0.31 -26.94
CA GLU A 113 -29.65 0.19 -25.99
C GLU A 113 -29.40 0.91 -24.67
N ASN A 114 -28.13 1.04 -24.26
CA ASN A 114 -27.76 1.64 -22.97
C ASN A 114 -27.02 2.98 -23.10
N GLU A 115 -26.80 3.49 -24.30
CA GLU A 115 -26.06 4.73 -24.55
C GLU A 115 -26.68 5.93 -23.81
N GLU A 116 -28.00 5.97 -23.70
CA GLU A 116 -28.73 7.03 -22.99
C GLU A 116 -28.51 7.03 -21.46
N GLU A 117 -28.06 5.90 -20.89
CA GLU A 117 -27.75 5.80 -19.48
C GLU A 117 -26.43 6.47 -19.11
N PHE A 118 -25.56 6.70 -20.10
CA PHE A 118 -24.25 7.32 -19.92
C PHE A 118 -24.28 8.76 -20.38
N ALA A 119 -24.22 9.68 -19.43
CA ALA A 119 -24.14 11.10 -19.73
C ALA A 119 -22.75 11.45 -20.29
N ASP A 120 -22.73 12.26 -21.34
CA ASP A 120 -21.50 12.79 -21.95
C ASP A 120 -21.04 14.05 -21.18
N HIS A 121 -20.50 13.85 -19.98
CA HIS A 121 -19.91 14.93 -19.20
C HIS A 121 -18.38 14.92 -19.39
N PRO A 122 -17.79 16.04 -19.78
CA PRO A 122 -16.34 16.10 -19.99
C PRO A 122 -15.59 15.83 -18.71
N ALA A 123 -14.68 14.87 -18.75
CA ALA A 123 -13.70 14.60 -17.71
C ALA A 123 -12.30 14.99 -18.20
N TYR A 124 -11.54 15.64 -17.35
CA TYR A 124 -10.16 16.02 -17.65
C TYR A 124 -9.23 14.97 -17.07
N LEU A 125 -8.61 14.18 -17.94
CA LEU A 125 -7.65 13.15 -17.57
C LEU A 125 -6.38 13.82 -17.04
N GLU A 126 -5.98 13.50 -15.82
CA GLU A 126 -4.72 13.92 -15.23
C GLU A 126 -3.62 12.89 -15.43
N ASN A 127 -3.94 11.62 -15.17
CA ASN A 127 -2.99 10.53 -15.30
C ASN A 127 -3.70 9.20 -15.58
N MET A 128 -2.97 8.29 -16.23
CA MET A 128 -3.47 6.95 -16.56
C MET A 128 -2.29 5.98 -16.67
N TRP A 129 -2.39 4.81 -16.01
CA TRP A 129 -1.37 3.77 -16.09
C TRP A 129 -1.97 2.39 -15.86
N ILE A 130 -1.25 1.35 -16.28
CA ILE A 130 -1.63 -0.05 -16.04
C ILE A 130 -0.73 -0.60 -14.94
N ALA A 131 -1.32 -1.08 -13.86
CA ALA A 131 -0.62 -1.77 -12.77
C ALA A 131 -1.59 -2.69 -12.03
N GLY A 132 -1.08 -3.77 -11.45
CA GLY A 132 -1.86 -4.73 -10.68
C GLY A 132 -2.98 -5.42 -11.46
N GLY A 133 -2.92 -5.42 -12.80
CA GLY A 133 -4.00 -5.93 -13.67
C GLY A 133 -5.15 -4.95 -13.91
N TYR A 134 -5.00 -3.70 -13.48
CA TYR A 134 -6.01 -2.64 -13.61
C TYR A 134 -5.52 -1.50 -14.49
N LEU A 135 -6.46 -0.87 -15.20
CA LEU A 135 -6.29 0.48 -15.73
C LEU A 135 -6.60 1.46 -14.60
N ASN A 136 -5.58 2.16 -14.11
CA ASN A 136 -5.73 3.18 -13.09
C ASN A 136 -5.89 4.53 -13.78
N VAL A 137 -6.87 5.32 -13.34
CA VAL A 137 -7.21 6.60 -13.96
C VAL A 137 -7.39 7.67 -12.90
N ILE A 138 -6.69 8.79 -13.03
CA ILE A 138 -6.92 10.00 -12.25
C ILE A 138 -7.53 11.04 -13.17
N PHE A 139 -8.68 11.56 -12.79
CA PHE A 139 -9.37 12.56 -13.59
C PHE A 139 -10.07 13.61 -12.73
N ASN A 140 -10.26 14.78 -13.30
CA ASN A 140 -11.05 15.86 -12.73
C ASN A 140 -12.33 16.04 -13.52
N GLN A 141 -13.42 16.19 -12.80
CA GLN A 141 -14.73 16.46 -13.40
C GLN A 141 -15.45 17.55 -12.61
N LYS A 142 -16.00 18.53 -13.34
CA LYS A 142 -16.82 19.59 -12.74
C LYS A 142 -18.27 19.11 -12.67
N LEU A 143 -18.63 18.52 -11.56
CA LEU A 143 -19.99 18.05 -11.29
C LEU A 143 -20.61 18.80 -10.13
N PRO A 144 -21.95 19.02 -10.13
CA PRO A 144 -22.64 19.51 -8.95
C PRO A 144 -22.45 18.54 -7.77
N THR A 145 -22.03 19.04 -6.61
CA THR A 145 -21.79 18.24 -5.41
C THR A 145 -23.07 17.81 -4.68
N THR A 146 -24.24 18.29 -5.15
CA THR A 146 -25.53 18.05 -4.51
C THR A 146 -26.17 16.71 -4.83
N HIS A 147 -25.63 15.97 -5.79
CA HIS A 147 -26.16 14.67 -6.23
C HIS A 147 -25.05 13.63 -6.31
N LYS A 148 -25.43 12.36 -6.15
CA LYS A 148 -24.51 11.25 -6.41
C LYS A 148 -24.34 11.06 -7.90
N HIS A 149 -23.10 10.93 -8.34
CA HIS A 149 -22.76 10.69 -9.72
C HIS A 149 -22.26 9.26 -9.92
N ARG A 150 -22.70 8.61 -11.00
CA ARG A 150 -22.15 7.34 -11.47
C ARG A 150 -20.96 7.67 -12.37
N VAL A 151 -19.83 7.04 -12.10
CA VAL A 151 -18.65 7.08 -12.96
C VAL A 151 -18.41 5.69 -13.50
N SER A 152 -18.28 5.56 -14.80
CA SER A 152 -18.01 4.28 -15.46
C SER A 152 -17.04 4.48 -16.60
N LEU A 153 -16.13 3.53 -16.76
CA LEU A 153 -15.36 3.37 -17.98
C LEU A 153 -16.17 2.47 -18.90
N VAL A 154 -16.47 2.94 -20.09
CA VAL A 154 -17.25 2.19 -21.08
C VAL A 154 -16.37 1.83 -22.28
N LYS A 155 -16.59 0.65 -22.81
CA LYS A 155 -15.99 0.19 -24.05
C LYS A 155 -17.09 0.11 -25.12
N LYS A 156 -16.93 0.83 -26.23
CA LYS A 156 -17.82 0.70 -27.37
C LYS A 156 -17.67 -0.70 -27.97
N ALA A 157 -18.76 -1.41 -28.15
CA ALA A 157 -18.77 -2.70 -28.83
C ALA A 157 -18.09 -2.54 -30.20
N GLY A 158 -17.03 -3.32 -30.44
CA GLY A 158 -16.29 -3.26 -31.70
C GLY A 158 -17.21 -3.63 -32.87
N LYS A 159 -17.19 -2.82 -33.92
CA LYS A 159 -17.67 -3.23 -35.23
C LYS A 159 -16.71 -4.21 -35.86
#